data_3b3b49dbd50d72ffb45e1061bf1e564c
#
_entry.id   3b3b49dbd50d72ffb45e1061bf1e564c
#
_cell.length_a   1.000
_cell.length_b   1.000
_cell.length_c   1.000
_cell.angle_alpha   90.00
_cell.angle_beta   90.00
_cell.angle_gamma   90.00
#
_symmetry.space_group_name_H-M   'P 1'
#
loop_
_entity.id
_entity.type
_entity.pdbx_description
1 polymer ?
#
loop_
_entity_poly.entity_id
_entity_poly.type
_entity_poly.pdbx_seq_one_letter_code
_entity_poly.pdbx_strand_id
1 'polypeptide(L)'
;MPEHLHKRKHLTSFQLIILGFAGVILIGALILTLPVSSASGVVTPFDQALFTSTSAVCVTGLVVQDTGSYWSVFGQAVILALIQIGGLGVVTVAVSVFMLSGRKISLMQRSTMQDAISAPKVGGIVRLTKFILRGTFLIEALGAVLLLPVFCRDFGIKGIWMSVFHSISAFCNAGFDILGTTDHTFVSLTGYSRNIWLNIVIMLLIITGGIGFLTWEDFYINKFKFKRYRMQSKIILMTTAILICLPAIFFFTNDFKMFSGEERTLLSFFQSITTRTAGFNTADMALMTESGKAVMIFLMLIGGSPSSTAGGMKTTTFAVLILNAFATFRNREDAGAFGRRFDGQVIKNAATIAMMYFMLFFFGGITISVYEGLPLLTCLYEAASAVGTVGLTLGITPELHIISRLILIALMYLGRVGGMTLIYAVFSRKNNNGAKMPLEKITVG
;
A
#
# COMPACT_ATOMS: atom_id res chain seq x y z
N MET A 1 22.67 -13.16 48.85
CA MET A 1 22.79 -12.31 47.64
C MET A 1 21.80 -12.84 46.60
N PRO A 2 20.73 -12.14 46.26
CA PRO A 2 19.87 -12.55 45.16
C PRO A 2 20.44 -12.03 43.86
N GLU A 3 20.79 -12.93 42.95
CA GLU A 3 21.15 -12.64 41.56
C GLU A 3 19.98 -11.94 40.85
N HIS A 4 20.14 -10.68 40.54
CA HIS A 4 19.31 -9.94 39.59
C HIS A 4 19.55 -10.53 38.19
N LEU A 5 18.87 -11.61 37.87
CA LEU A 5 18.69 -12.08 36.50
C LEU A 5 18.03 -10.96 35.70
N HIS A 6 18.84 -10.20 34.97
CA HIS A 6 18.39 -9.26 33.94
C HIS A 6 17.55 -10.07 32.93
N LYS A 7 16.23 -10.10 33.11
CA LYS A 7 15.30 -10.55 32.06
C LYS A 7 15.53 -9.67 30.85
N ARG A 8 16.32 -10.15 29.89
CA ARG A 8 16.39 -9.54 28.56
C ARG A 8 14.95 -9.44 28.05
N LYS A 9 14.43 -8.22 27.94
CA LYS A 9 13.14 -7.96 27.32
C LYS A 9 13.24 -8.40 25.86
N HIS A 10 12.72 -9.57 25.54
CA HIS A 10 12.62 -10.01 24.14
C HIS A 10 11.64 -9.10 23.42
N LEU A 11 12.07 -8.51 22.30
CA LEU A 11 11.20 -7.75 21.42
C LEU A 11 10.07 -8.63 20.90
N THR A 12 8.86 -8.09 20.87
CA THR A 12 7.71 -8.78 20.28
C THR A 12 7.83 -8.84 18.77
N SER A 13 7.14 -9.78 18.10
CA SER A 13 7.10 -9.85 16.63
C SER A 13 6.69 -8.51 15.99
N PHE A 14 5.73 -7.82 16.59
CA PHE A 14 5.24 -6.53 16.10
C PHE A 14 6.29 -5.42 16.23
N GLN A 15 7.03 -5.37 17.33
CA GLN A 15 8.15 -4.45 17.50
C GLN A 15 9.27 -4.72 16.50
N LEU A 16 9.56 -5.99 16.20
CA LEU A 16 10.55 -6.38 15.19
C LEU A 16 10.14 -5.92 13.79
N ILE A 17 8.85 -6.01 13.45
CA ILE A 17 8.32 -5.51 12.17
C ILE A 17 8.52 -3.99 12.06
N ILE A 18 8.09 -3.24 13.07
CA ILE A 18 8.23 -1.77 13.12
C ILE A 18 9.69 -1.35 12.97
N LEU A 19 10.57 -1.88 13.82
CA LEU A 19 12.01 -1.55 13.79
C LEU A 19 12.67 -1.98 12.47
N GLY A 20 12.21 -3.09 11.89
CA GLY A 20 12.68 -3.56 10.60
C GLY A 20 12.38 -2.58 9.47
N PHE A 21 11.14 -2.08 9.39
CA PHE A 21 10.76 -1.04 8.42
C PHE A 21 11.57 0.25 8.64
N ALA A 22 11.68 0.74 9.87
CA ALA A 22 12.46 1.93 10.21
C ALA A 22 13.95 1.76 9.82
N GLY A 23 14.53 0.60 10.11
CA GLY A 23 15.93 0.30 9.75
C GLY A 23 16.16 0.31 8.24
N VAL A 24 15.28 -0.30 7.45
CA VAL A 24 15.40 -0.32 5.98
C VAL A 24 15.23 1.10 5.41
N ILE A 25 14.29 1.89 5.94
CA ILE A 25 14.09 3.29 5.54
C ILE A 25 15.37 4.10 5.79
N LEU A 26 15.96 4.01 6.97
CA LEU A 26 17.16 4.76 7.32
C LEU A 26 18.36 4.35 6.47
N ILE A 27 18.57 3.05 6.25
CA ILE A 27 19.65 2.55 5.38
C ILE A 27 19.43 3.05 3.95
N GLY A 28 18.20 2.95 3.42
CA GLY A 28 17.86 3.45 2.10
C GLY A 28 18.10 4.96 1.97
N ALA A 29 17.71 5.76 2.98
CA ALA A 29 17.96 7.20 3.00
C ALA A 29 19.45 7.51 2.95
N LEU A 30 20.28 6.82 3.74
CA LEU A 30 21.74 7.00 3.74
C LEU A 30 22.35 6.68 2.38
N ILE A 31 21.91 5.60 1.71
CA ILE A 31 22.39 5.24 0.36
C ILE A 31 21.96 6.30 -0.66
N LEU A 32 20.71 6.77 -0.60
CA LEU A 32 20.18 7.77 -1.51
C LEU A 32 20.81 9.17 -1.31
N THR A 33 21.40 9.46 -0.15
CA THR A 33 22.15 10.71 0.11
C THR A 33 23.49 10.74 -0.66
N LEU A 34 24.04 9.57 -1.04
CA LEU A 34 25.34 9.51 -1.71
C LEU A 34 25.32 10.17 -3.09
N PRO A 35 26.40 10.87 -3.50
CA PRO A 35 26.46 11.54 -4.82
C PRO A 35 26.21 10.60 -6.00
N VAL A 36 26.61 9.32 -5.88
CA VAL A 36 26.39 8.33 -6.93
C VAL A 36 24.93 8.03 -7.19
N SER A 37 24.05 8.32 -6.22
CA SER A 37 22.62 8.09 -6.34
C SER A 37 21.90 9.17 -7.16
N SER A 38 22.45 10.40 -7.25
CA SER A 38 21.88 11.47 -8.07
C SER A 38 22.47 11.49 -9.49
N ALA A 39 21.68 11.89 -10.48
CA ALA A 39 22.12 11.97 -11.87
C ALA A 39 23.16 13.09 -12.07
N SER A 40 23.09 14.16 -11.27
CA SER A 40 24.02 15.28 -11.28
C SER A 40 25.30 15.04 -10.48
N GLY A 41 25.41 13.93 -9.74
CA GLY A 41 26.56 13.63 -8.88
C GLY A 41 26.63 14.51 -7.61
N VAL A 42 25.57 15.19 -7.23
CA VAL A 42 25.48 16.05 -6.05
C VAL A 42 24.91 15.26 -4.88
N VAL A 43 25.38 15.56 -3.65
CA VAL A 43 24.84 14.99 -2.42
C VAL A 43 23.38 15.41 -2.26
N THR A 44 22.47 14.45 -2.18
CA THR A 44 21.05 14.72 -1.95
C THR A 44 20.82 15.13 -0.49
N PRO A 45 20.04 16.20 -0.22
CA PRO A 45 19.65 16.57 1.16
C PRO A 45 18.97 15.40 1.87
N PHE A 46 19.33 15.19 3.15
CA PHE A 46 18.87 14.00 3.90
C PHE A 46 17.35 13.93 4.06
N ASP A 47 16.67 15.07 4.19
CA ASP A 47 15.20 15.13 4.26
C ASP A 47 14.53 14.60 2.99
N GLN A 48 15.06 14.92 1.81
CA GLN A 48 14.58 14.45 0.52
C GLN A 48 14.88 12.96 0.30
N ALA A 49 16.11 12.54 0.67
CA ALA A 49 16.50 11.14 0.63
C ALA A 49 15.65 10.28 1.59
N LEU A 50 15.37 10.80 2.80
CA LEU A 50 14.50 10.15 3.78
C LEU A 50 13.06 10.05 3.30
N PHE A 51 12.54 11.11 2.69
CA PHE A 51 11.18 11.11 2.11
C PHE A 51 11.06 10.05 1.02
N THR A 52 11.99 10.05 0.06
CA THR A 52 11.99 9.09 -1.06
C THR A 52 12.18 7.67 -0.57
N SER A 53 13.10 7.42 0.37
CA SER A 53 13.30 6.10 0.98
C SER A 53 12.05 5.64 1.72
N THR A 54 11.40 6.52 2.49
CA THR A 54 10.15 6.19 3.20
C THR A 54 9.05 5.85 2.21
N SER A 55 8.86 6.68 1.19
CA SER A 55 7.87 6.45 0.15
C SER A 55 8.10 5.13 -0.59
N ALA A 56 9.35 4.80 -0.93
CA ALA A 56 9.70 3.54 -1.60
C ALA A 56 9.45 2.32 -0.72
N VAL A 57 9.93 2.32 0.54
CA VAL A 57 9.74 1.20 1.48
C VAL A 57 8.29 1.05 1.92
N CYS A 58 7.57 2.15 2.12
CA CYS A 58 6.14 2.13 2.42
C CYS A 58 5.28 1.85 1.17
N VAL A 59 5.92 1.81 -0.02
CA VAL A 59 5.24 1.54 -1.29
C VAL A 59 4.13 2.57 -1.52
N THR A 60 4.46 3.85 -1.37
CA THR A 60 3.49 4.95 -1.44
C THR A 60 3.50 5.61 -2.81
N GLY A 61 4.68 6.05 -3.30
CA GLY A 61 4.79 6.75 -4.60
C GLY A 61 4.75 8.27 -4.53
N LEU A 62 4.56 8.88 -3.36
CA LEU A 62 4.78 10.31 -3.20
C LEU A 62 6.26 10.64 -3.34
N VAL A 63 6.59 11.66 -4.11
CA VAL A 63 7.98 12.05 -4.40
C VAL A 63 8.17 13.55 -4.24
N VAL A 64 9.34 13.93 -3.73
CA VAL A 64 9.80 15.34 -3.65
C VAL A 64 10.78 15.66 -4.76
N GLN A 65 11.38 14.64 -5.39
CA GLN A 65 12.25 14.74 -6.56
C GLN A 65 11.76 13.76 -7.61
N ASP A 66 11.72 14.19 -8.87
CA ASP A 66 11.32 13.33 -9.98
C ASP A 66 12.25 12.12 -10.12
N THR A 67 11.64 10.92 -10.20
CA THR A 67 12.44 9.69 -10.14
C THR A 67 13.22 9.45 -11.44
N GLY A 68 12.70 9.87 -12.57
CA GLY A 68 13.30 9.67 -13.88
C GLY A 68 14.51 10.59 -14.12
N SER A 69 14.39 11.85 -13.79
CA SER A 69 15.37 12.87 -14.12
C SER A 69 16.40 13.14 -13.01
N TYR A 70 16.00 13.07 -11.74
CA TYR A 70 16.88 13.38 -10.59
C TYR A 70 17.79 12.23 -10.19
N TRP A 71 17.29 11.00 -10.16
CA TRP A 71 18.06 9.85 -9.69
C TRP A 71 18.85 9.18 -10.81
N SER A 72 20.13 8.86 -10.56
CA SER A 72 20.93 8.03 -11.45
C SER A 72 20.34 6.64 -11.60
N VAL A 73 20.82 5.84 -12.57
CA VAL A 73 20.42 4.43 -12.70
C VAL A 73 20.69 3.65 -11.41
N PHE A 74 21.78 3.97 -10.69
CA PHE A 74 22.06 3.40 -9.38
C PHE A 74 21.00 3.81 -8.35
N GLY A 75 20.66 5.11 -8.25
CA GLY A 75 19.60 5.60 -7.37
C GLY A 75 18.24 4.97 -7.67
N GLN A 76 17.87 4.86 -8.95
CA GLN A 76 16.67 4.17 -9.40
C GLN A 76 16.67 2.68 -9.00
N ALA A 77 17.82 1.99 -9.12
CA ALA A 77 17.94 0.59 -8.69
C ALA A 77 17.79 0.44 -7.16
N VAL A 78 18.34 1.36 -6.39
CA VAL A 78 18.15 1.41 -4.93
C VAL A 78 16.67 1.62 -4.59
N ILE A 79 16.00 2.59 -5.21
CA ILE A 79 14.56 2.84 -5.03
C ILE A 79 13.77 1.57 -5.38
N LEU A 80 14.06 0.92 -6.50
CA LEU A 80 13.39 -0.32 -6.91
C LEU A 80 13.60 -1.45 -5.90
N ALA A 81 14.81 -1.60 -5.35
CA ALA A 81 15.08 -2.58 -4.30
C ALA A 81 14.31 -2.28 -3.01
N LEU A 82 14.21 -1.00 -2.62
CA LEU A 82 13.41 -0.57 -1.47
C LEU A 82 11.92 -0.86 -1.67
N ILE A 83 11.38 -0.60 -2.87
CA ILE A 83 10.01 -0.95 -3.26
C ILE A 83 9.77 -2.45 -3.13
N GLN A 84 10.70 -3.28 -3.64
CA GLN A 84 10.58 -4.74 -3.58
C GLN A 84 10.59 -5.25 -2.13
N ILE A 85 11.51 -4.73 -1.29
CA ILE A 85 11.59 -5.07 0.13
C ILE A 85 10.31 -4.64 0.85
N GLY A 86 9.85 -3.44 0.57
CA GLY A 86 8.62 -2.90 1.13
C GLY A 86 7.39 -3.70 0.72
N GLY A 87 7.20 -3.96 -0.57
CA GLY A 87 6.06 -4.67 -1.16
C GLY A 87 5.89 -6.09 -0.63
N LEU A 88 6.97 -6.86 -0.61
CA LEU A 88 6.98 -8.21 -0.03
C LEU A 88 6.90 -8.22 1.51
N GLY A 89 7.22 -7.09 2.14
CA GLY A 89 7.36 -6.95 3.59
C GLY A 89 8.75 -7.34 4.10
N VAL A 90 9.32 -6.47 4.92
CA VAL A 90 10.70 -6.55 5.43
C VAL A 90 11.00 -7.91 6.07
N VAL A 91 10.08 -8.45 6.87
CA VAL A 91 10.25 -9.74 7.54
C VAL A 91 10.29 -10.90 6.55
N THR A 92 9.41 -10.85 5.53
CA THR A 92 9.37 -11.88 4.47
C THR A 92 10.69 -11.92 3.72
N VAL A 93 11.24 -10.75 3.36
CA VAL A 93 12.53 -10.63 2.67
C VAL A 93 13.67 -11.12 3.57
N ALA A 94 13.74 -10.67 4.83
CA ALA A 94 14.78 -11.10 5.77
C ALA A 94 14.80 -12.62 5.93
N VAL A 95 13.63 -13.25 6.12
CA VAL A 95 13.55 -14.71 6.25
C VAL A 95 13.87 -15.42 4.93
N SER A 96 13.55 -14.81 3.79
CA SER A 96 13.89 -15.37 2.47
C SER A 96 15.41 -15.46 2.27
N VAL A 97 16.17 -14.46 2.73
CA VAL A 97 17.63 -14.49 2.74
C VAL A 97 18.17 -15.64 3.59
N PHE A 98 17.59 -15.87 4.79
CA PHE A 98 17.95 -17.03 5.63
C PHE A 98 17.62 -18.36 4.95
N MET A 99 16.49 -18.44 4.24
CA MET A 99 16.12 -19.65 3.48
C MET A 99 17.09 -19.95 2.34
N LEU A 100 17.54 -18.93 1.61
CA LEU A 100 18.51 -19.06 0.53
C LEU A 100 19.89 -19.46 1.07
N SER A 101 20.26 -19.00 2.27
CA SER A 101 21.50 -19.38 2.96
C SER A 101 21.47 -20.79 3.55
N GLY A 102 20.39 -21.57 3.36
CA GLY A 102 20.27 -22.94 3.86
C GLY A 102 20.08 -23.06 5.40
N ARG A 103 19.92 -21.95 6.10
CA ARG A 103 19.75 -21.94 7.57
C ARG A 103 18.36 -22.40 7.99
N LYS A 104 18.28 -23.14 9.10
CA LYS A 104 17.01 -23.55 9.68
C LYS A 104 16.27 -22.37 10.30
N ILE A 105 15.00 -22.19 9.96
CA ILE A 105 14.14 -21.12 10.47
C ILE A 105 13.60 -21.55 11.83
N SER A 106 13.85 -20.75 12.88
CA SER A 106 13.38 -20.99 14.24
C SER A 106 11.85 -20.81 14.35
N LEU A 107 11.24 -21.32 15.41
CA LEU A 107 9.81 -21.15 15.67
C LEU A 107 9.42 -19.70 15.86
N MET A 108 10.26 -18.89 16.51
CA MET A 108 10.05 -17.45 16.69
C MET A 108 10.02 -16.73 15.34
N GLN A 109 10.96 -17.02 14.45
CA GLN A 109 10.96 -16.45 13.08
C GLN A 109 9.71 -16.85 12.30
N ARG A 110 9.24 -18.09 12.42
CA ARG A 110 7.98 -18.54 11.78
C ARG A 110 6.76 -17.81 12.34
N SER A 111 6.72 -17.56 13.65
CA SER A 111 5.65 -16.74 14.27
C SER A 111 5.68 -15.32 13.75
N THR A 112 6.86 -14.68 13.69
CA THR A 112 6.99 -13.33 13.15
C THR A 112 6.59 -13.25 11.66
N MET A 113 6.91 -14.28 10.86
CA MET A 113 6.42 -14.39 9.48
C MET A 113 4.90 -14.52 9.41
N GLN A 114 4.31 -15.33 10.28
CA GLN A 114 2.86 -15.49 10.35
C GLN A 114 2.20 -14.14 10.62
N ASP A 115 2.71 -13.40 11.61
CA ASP A 115 2.18 -12.07 11.96
C ASP A 115 2.35 -11.08 10.80
N ALA A 116 3.52 -11.07 10.15
CA ALA A 116 3.81 -10.17 9.03
C ALA A 116 2.93 -10.43 7.79
N ILE A 117 2.67 -11.71 7.48
CA ILE A 117 1.83 -12.10 6.33
C ILE A 117 0.34 -12.18 6.74
N SER A 118 0.01 -12.03 8.03
CA SER A 118 -1.35 -12.26 8.57
C SER A 118 -1.89 -13.65 8.21
N ALA A 119 -1.01 -14.68 8.25
CA ALA A 119 -1.38 -16.05 7.92
C ALA A 119 -2.14 -16.72 9.08
N PRO A 120 -3.16 -17.55 8.82
CA PRO A 120 -4.00 -18.14 9.87
C PRO A 120 -3.28 -19.17 10.75
N LYS A 121 -2.17 -19.75 10.28
CA LYS A 121 -1.43 -20.82 10.99
C LYS A 121 0.07 -20.69 10.77
N VAL A 122 0.89 -21.01 11.80
CA VAL A 122 2.36 -21.10 11.71
C VAL A 122 2.81 -22.26 10.82
N GLY A 123 2.04 -23.36 10.86
CA GLY A 123 2.31 -24.53 10.03
C GLY A 123 2.18 -24.22 8.54
N GLY A 124 3.21 -24.58 7.74
CA GLY A 124 3.21 -24.33 6.29
C GLY A 124 3.66 -22.94 5.84
N ILE A 125 3.98 -22.02 6.78
CA ILE A 125 4.37 -20.63 6.46
C ILE A 125 5.57 -20.55 5.50
N VAL A 126 6.55 -21.43 5.64
CA VAL A 126 7.73 -21.51 4.75
C VAL A 126 7.32 -21.88 3.33
N ARG A 127 6.38 -22.82 3.17
CA ARG A 127 5.83 -23.21 1.86
C ARG A 127 5.07 -22.06 1.22
N LEU A 128 4.24 -21.39 2.01
CA LEU A 128 3.49 -20.21 1.56
C LEU A 128 4.44 -19.09 1.12
N THR A 129 5.50 -18.81 1.88
CA THR A 129 6.50 -17.78 1.50
C THR A 129 7.20 -18.12 0.19
N LYS A 130 7.61 -19.39 -0.01
CA LYS A 130 8.17 -19.83 -1.30
C LYS A 130 7.20 -19.65 -2.46
N PHE A 131 5.89 -19.93 -2.22
CA PHE A 131 4.85 -19.73 -3.21
C PHE A 131 4.70 -18.24 -3.55
N ILE A 132 4.65 -17.36 -2.54
CA ILE A 132 4.59 -15.91 -2.70
C ILE A 132 5.77 -15.41 -3.54
N LEU A 133 7.01 -15.74 -3.14
CA LEU A 133 8.20 -15.27 -3.83
C LEU A 133 8.23 -15.70 -5.30
N ARG A 134 7.97 -17.00 -5.58
CA ARG A 134 7.94 -17.50 -6.95
C ARG A 134 6.85 -16.84 -7.78
N GLY A 135 5.66 -16.67 -7.20
CA GLY A 135 4.53 -16.01 -7.86
C GLY A 135 4.84 -14.54 -8.17
N THR A 136 5.39 -13.81 -7.20
CA THR A 136 5.80 -12.41 -7.37
C THR A 136 6.78 -12.23 -8.51
N PHE A 137 7.94 -12.90 -8.46
CA PHE A 137 8.94 -12.77 -9.51
C PHE A 137 8.44 -13.23 -10.89
N LEU A 138 7.57 -14.24 -10.94
CA LEU A 138 6.97 -14.69 -12.20
C LEU A 138 6.04 -13.62 -12.79
N ILE A 139 5.17 -13.01 -11.97
CA ILE A 139 4.23 -11.99 -12.43
C ILE A 139 4.96 -10.71 -12.81
N GLU A 140 5.96 -10.30 -12.05
CA GLU A 140 6.81 -9.13 -12.34
C GLU A 140 7.59 -9.35 -13.67
N ALA A 141 8.18 -10.52 -13.86
CA ALA A 141 8.86 -10.85 -15.11
C ALA A 141 7.91 -10.86 -16.31
N LEU A 142 6.71 -11.45 -16.14
CA LEU A 142 5.69 -11.45 -17.18
C LEU A 142 5.22 -10.03 -17.50
N GLY A 143 4.98 -9.21 -16.48
CA GLY A 143 4.61 -7.81 -16.65
C GLY A 143 5.68 -7.01 -17.38
N ALA A 144 6.96 -7.20 -17.02
CA ALA A 144 8.07 -6.56 -17.72
C ALA A 144 8.10 -6.96 -19.20
N VAL A 145 7.97 -8.26 -19.52
CA VAL A 145 7.91 -8.74 -20.92
C VAL A 145 6.74 -8.12 -21.68
N LEU A 146 5.57 -7.99 -21.06
CA LEU A 146 4.37 -7.40 -21.69
C LEU A 146 4.51 -5.88 -21.92
N LEU A 147 5.33 -5.17 -21.11
CA LEU A 147 5.62 -3.76 -21.28
C LEU A 147 6.74 -3.45 -22.27
N LEU A 148 7.64 -4.44 -22.57
CA LEU A 148 8.75 -4.27 -23.49
C LEU A 148 8.35 -3.69 -24.87
N PRO A 149 7.29 -4.17 -25.55
CA PRO A 149 6.95 -3.66 -26.88
C PRO A 149 6.65 -2.17 -26.91
N VAL A 150 6.08 -1.62 -25.80
CA VAL A 150 5.74 -0.20 -25.70
C VAL A 150 7.00 0.61 -25.39
N PHE A 151 7.68 0.31 -24.29
CA PHE A 151 8.81 1.13 -23.86
C PHE A 151 10.06 0.97 -24.76
N CYS A 152 10.32 -0.20 -25.34
CA CYS A 152 11.44 -0.35 -26.28
C CYS A 152 11.18 0.34 -27.62
N ARG A 153 9.92 0.44 -28.05
CA ARG A 153 9.56 1.22 -29.22
C ARG A 153 9.86 2.70 -29.03
N ASP A 154 9.55 3.26 -27.84
CA ASP A 154 9.62 4.70 -27.59
C ASP A 154 11.01 5.13 -27.08
N PHE A 155 11.72 4.27 -26.32
CA PHE A 155 13.01 4.58 -25.66
C PHE A 155 14.17 3.67 -26.06
N GLY A 156 13.99 2.78 -27.05
CA GLY A 156 15.03 1.85 -27.48
C GLY A 156 15.50 0.92 -26.35
N ILE A 157 16.81 0.75 -26.20
CA ILE A 157 17.41 -0.17 -25.20
C ILE A 157 17.06 0.25 -23.75
N LYS A 158 16.93 1.55 -23.47
CA LYS A 158 16.50 2.04 -22.14
C LYS A 158 15.11 1.53 -21.77
N GLY A 159 14.26 1.23 -22.76
CA GLY A 159 12.94 0.66 -22.56
C GLY A 159 12.94 -0.68 -21.81
N ILE A 160 14.03 -1.43 -21.84
CA ILE A 160 14.18 -2.68 -21.06
C ILE A 160 14.15 -2.35 -19.56
N TRP A 161 14.99 -1.39 -19.13
CA TRP A 161 15.01 -0.95 -17.73
C TRP A 161 13.67 -0.36 -17.28
N MET A 162 13.07 0.47 -18.15
CA MET A 162 11.76 1.06 -17.90
C MET A 162 10.66 0.00 -17.71
N SER A 163 10.68 -1.05 -18.56
CA SER A 163 9.71 -2.15 -18.46
C SER A 163 9.84 -2.92 -17.13
N VAL A 164 11.06 -3.22 -16.70
CA VAL A 164 11.34 -3.89 -15.43
C VAL A 164 10.91 -3.00 -14.26
N PHE A 165 11.29 -1.72 -14.28
CA PHE A 165 10.98 -0.77 -13.21
C PHE A 165 9.48 -0.60 -13.03
N HIS A 166 8.74 -0.31 -14.12
CA HIS A 166 7.30 -0.11 -14.06
C HIS A 166 6.54 -1.38 -13.71
N SER A 167 7.00 -2.56 -14.15
CA SER A 167 6.38 -3.82 -13.78
C SER A 167 6.46 -4.08 -12.28
N ILE A 168 7.64 -3.93 -11.69
CA ILE A 168 7.84 -4.10 -10.25
C ILE A 168 7.09 -3.03 -9.46
N SER A 169 7.19 -1.76 -9.87
CA SER A 169 6.50 -0.65 -9.23
C SER A 169 4.98 -0.84 -9.25
N ALA A 170 4.39 -1.26 -10.38
CA ALA A 170 2.97 -1.50 -10.52
C ALA A 170 2.49 -2.72 -9.71
N PHE A 171 3.23 -3.83 -9.77
CA PHE A 171 2.90 -5.03 -9.00
C PHE A 171 3.00 -4.81 -7.49
N CYS A 172 4.03 -4.09 -7.05
CA CYS A 172 4.18 -3.70 -5.65
C CYS A 172 3.19 -2.62 -5.20
N ASN A 173 2.41 -2.03 -6.12
CA ASN A 173 1.54 -0.89 -5.86
C ASN A 173 2.32 0.33 -5.33
N ALA A 174 3.45 0.66 -5.95
CA ALA A 174 4.38 1.68 -5.45
C ALA A 174 4.23 3.04 -6.12
N GLY A 175 3.69 3.11 -7.34
CA GLY A 175 3.44 4.36 -8.05
C GLY A 175 4.65 5.15 -8.53
N PHE A 176 5.85 4.62 -8.34
CA PHE A 176 7.06 5.23 -8.87
C PHE A 176 7.17 4.97 -10.36
N ASP A 177 7.48 6.01 -11.12
CA ASP A 177 7.79 5.96 -12.54
C ASP A 177 9.16 6.60 -12.83
N ILE A 178 9.73 6.31 -13.99
CA ILE A 178 10.99 6.87 -14.47
C ILE A 178 10.83 7.49 -15.86
N LEU A 179 9.65 8.05 -16.13
CA LEU A 179 9.30 8.69 -17.42
C LEU A 179 9.62 10.18 -17.42
N GLY A 180 9.81 10.79 -16.25
CA GLY A 180 10.16 12.20 -16.13
C GLY A 180 11.50 12.51 -16.80
N THR A 181 11.54 13.69 -17.46
CA THR A 181 12.71 14.27 -18.10
C THR A 181 13.05 15.60 -17.43
N THR A 182 14.19 16.21 -17.77
CA THR A 182 14.57 17.54 -17.28
C THR A 182 13.56 18.63 -17.65
N ASP A 183 12.90 18.49 -18.80
CA ASP A 183 11.94 19.48 -19.31
C ASP A 183 10.51 19.22 -18.83
N HIS A 184 10.20 17.96 -18.53
CA HIS A 184 8.89 17.51 -18.07
C HIS A 184 9.06 16.55 -16.88
N THR A 185 8.97 17.10 -15.66
CA THR A 185 9.06 16.35 -14.41
C THR A 185 7.68 15.86 -13.96
N PHE A 186 7.64 14.80 -13.17
CA PHE A 186 6.42 14.24 -12.53
C PHE A 186 5.30 13.85 -13.52
N VAL A 187 5.66 13.40 -14.73
CA VAL A 187 4.68 13.11 -15.80
C VAL A 187 3.86 11.86 -15.58
N SER A 188 4.35 10.90 -14.79
CA SER A 188 3.75 9.58 -14.64
C SER A 188 3.40 8.94 -16.00
N LEU A 189 2.23 8.29 -16.12
CA LEU A 189 1.79 7.63 -17.37
C LEU A 189 0.85 8.51 -18.23
N THR A 190 0.83 9.85 -18.02
CA THR A 190 -0.10 10.75 -18.74
C THR A 190 0.07 10.72 -20.25
N GLY A 191 1.32 10.54 -20.73
CA GLY A 191 1.61 10.39 -22.17
C GLY A 191 1.06 9.09 -22.78
N TYR A 192 0.61 8.14 -21.96
CA TYR A 192 0.09 6.84 -22.39
C TYR A 192 -1.42 6.67 -22.15
N SER A 193 -2.17 7.76 -21.93
CA SER A 193 -3.62 7.72 -21.66
C SER A 193 -4.41 6.93 -22.70
N ARG A 194 -3.99 6.97 -23.98
CA ARG A 194 -4.62 6.27 -25.11
C ARG A 194 -4.04 4.88 -25.41
N ASN A 195 -2.96 4.48 -24.75
CA ASN A 195 -2.35 3.19 -25.00
C ASN A 195 -3.08 2.09 -24.24
N ILE A 196 -4.02 1.41 -24.90
CA ILE A 196 -4.86 0.35 -24.31
C ILE A 196 -4.01 -0.77 -23.71
N TRP A 197 -2.97 -1.22 -24.41
CA TRP A 197 -2.13 -2.33 -24.00
C TRP A 197 -1.39 -2.01 -22.68
N LEU A 198 -0.70 -0.88 -22.62
CA LEU A 198 0.03 -0.45 -21.42
C LEU A 198 -0.91 -0.27 -20.23
N ASN A 199 -2.05 0.41 -20.44
CA ASN A 199 -3.02 0.62 -19.38
C ASN A 199 -3.56 -0.70 -18.80
N ILE A 200 -3.93 -1.65 -19.66
CA ILE A 200 -4.43 -2.96 -19.20
C ILE A 200 -3.36 -3.72 -18.43
N VAL A 201 -2.11 -3.75 -18.92
CA VAL A 201 -1.02 -4.47 -18.24
C VAL A 201 -0.76 -3.86 -16.85
N ILE A 202 -0.65 -2.53 -16.75
CA ILE A 202 -0.43 -1.85 -15.47
C ILE A 202 -1.62 -2.10 -14.52
N MET A 203 -2.87 -1.95 -14.97
CA MET A 203 -4.05 -2.21 -14.16
C MET A 203 -4.10 -3.65 -13.63
N LEU A 204 -3.74 -4.64 -14.46
CA LEU A 204 -3.70 -6.03 -14.04
C LEU A 204 -2.60 -6.30 -13.01
N LEU A 205 -1.42 -5.69 -13.16
CA LEU A 205 -0.34 -5.78 -12.18
C LEU A 205 -0.77 -5.20 -10.83
N ILE A 206 -1.39 -4.02 -10.82
CA ILE A 206 -1.92 -3.36 -9.62
C ILE A 206 -2.96 -4.26 -8.92
N ILE A 207 -3.94 -4.76 -9.67
CA ILE A 207 -4.99 -5.61 -9.11
C ILE A 207 -4.39 -6.89 -8.54
N THR A 208 -3.50 -7.57 -9.28
CA THR A 208 -2.89 -8.84 -8.81
C THR A 208 -2.05 -8.64 -7.56
N GLY A 209 -1.25 -7.58 -7.47
CA GLY A 209 -0.51 -7.23 -6.26
C GLY A 209 -1.42 -6.92 -5.07
N GLY A 210 -2.54 -6.22 -5.33
CA GLY A 210 -3.46 -5.72 -4.30
C GLY A 210 -4.48 -6.73 -3.75
N ILE A 211 -4.77 -7.87 -4.44
CA ILE A 211 -5.79 -8.85 -3.98
C ILE A 211 -5.33 -9.73 -2.81
N GLY A 212 -4.02 -9.82 -2.54
CA GLY A 212 -3.47 -10.58 -1.43
C GLY A 212 -3.07 -12.03 -1.75
N PHE A 213 -1.94 -12.42 -1.18
CA PHE A 213 -1.28 -13.71 -1.46
C PHE A 213 -2.09 -14.94 -1.01
N LEU A 214 -2.91 -14.79 0.05
CA LEU A 214 -3.81 -15.87 0.48
C LEU A 214 -4.96 -16.09 -0.50
N THR A 215 -5.39 -15.05 -1.22
CA THR A 215 -6.38 -15.18 -2.30
C THR A 215 -5.75 -15.85 -3.52
N TRP A 216 -4.45 -15.61 -3.82
CA TRP A 216 -3.72 -16.35 -4.84
C TRP A 216 -3.63 -17.84 -4.52
N GLU A 217 -3.38 -18.19 -3.23
CA GLU A 217 -3.35 -19.57 -2.79
C GLU A 217 -4.70 -20.26 -3.04
N ASP A 218 -5.80 -19.58 -2.71
CA ASP A 218 -7.15 -20.10 -2.96
C ASP A 218 -7.41 -20.30 -4.46
N PHE A 219 -6.98 -19.35 -5.30
CA PHE A 219 -7.10 -19.47 -6.75
C PHE A 219 -6.26 -20.63 -7.29
N TYR A 220 -5.02 -20.78 -6.81
CA TYR A 220 -4.13 -21.86 -7.24
C TYR A 220 -4.68 -23.25 -6.88
N ILE A 221 -5.20 -23.40 -5.65
CA ILE A 221 -5.73 -24.69 -5.14
C ILE A 221 -7.10 -25.02 -5.75
N ASN A 222 -8.01 -24.05 -5.74
CA ASN A 222 -9.43 -24.27 -6.06
C ASN A 222 -9.77 -23.88 -7.51
N LYS A 223 -8.81 -23.28 -8.27
CA LYS A 223 -9.00 -22.76 -9.65
C LYS A 223 -10.26 -21.87 -9.71
N PHE A 224 -11.14 -22.09 -10.69
CA PHE A 224 -12.38 -21.31 -10.88
C PHE A 224 -13.56 -21.75 -9.98
N LYS A 225 -13.35 -22.67 -9.02
CA LYS A 225 -14.43 -23.14 -8.14
C LYS A 225 -14.67 -22.17 -6.97
N PHE A 226 -15.24 -20.97 -7.27
CA PHE A 226 -15.50 -19.89 -6.31
C PHE A 226 -16.22 -20.36 -5.02
N LYS A 227 -17.14 -21.32 -5.10
CA LYS A 227 -17.82 -21.86 -3.93
C LYS A 227 -16.86 -22.44 -2.87
N ARG A 228 -15.70 -22.97 -3.29
CA ARG A 228 -14.69 -23.59 -2.42
C ARG A 228 -13.71 -22.61 -1.79
N TYR A 229 -13.72 -21.35 -2.22
CA TYR A 229 -12.83 -20.32 -1.67
C TYR A 229 -13.16 -20.03 -0.22
N ARG A 230 -12.16 -19.64 0.54
CA ARG A 230 -12.33 -19.12 1.91
C ARG A 230 -13.26 -17.90 1.89
N MET A 231 -14.04 -17.70 2.96
CA MET A 231 -14.92 -16.54 3.09
C MET A 231 -14.16 -15.23 2.86
N GLN A 232 -12.97 -15.10 3.43
CA GLN A 232 -12.11 -13.93 3.25
C GLN A 232 -11.81 -13.64 1.77
N SER A 233 -11.41 -14.64 0.99
CA SER A 233 -11.10 -14.47 -0.44
C SER A 233 -12.35 -14.07 -1.25
N LYS A 234 -13.52 -14.60 -0.91
CA LYS A 234 -14.80 -14.20 -1.53
C LYS A 234 -15.12 -12.73 -1.24
N ILE A 235 -15.00 -12.31 0.01
CA ILE A 235 -15.20 -10.92 0.43
C ILE A 235 -14.23 -10.00 -0.32
N ILE A 236 -12.94 -10.36 -0.37
CA ILE A 236 -11.91 -9.58 -1.07
C ILE A 236 -12.27 -9.39 -2.54
N LEU A 237 -12.59 -10.47 -3.26
CA LEU A 237 -12.89 -10.40 -4.70
C LEU A 237 -14.13 -9.56 -4.97
N MET A 238 -15.21 -9.75 -4.20
CA MET A 238 -16.45 -8.97 -4.38
C MET A 238 -16.23 -7.50 -4.02
N THR A 239 -15.62 -7.20 -2.88
CA THR A 239 -15.35 -5.82 -2.48
C THR A 239 -14.43 -5.12 -3.46
N THR A 240 -13.41 -5.82 -3.97
CA THR A 240 -12.52 -5.30 -5.02
C THR A 240 -13.28 -4.96 -6.29
N ALA A 241 -14.15 -5.85 -6.77
CA ALA A 241 -14.95 -5.59 -7.97
C ALA A 241 -15.89 -4.38 -7.78
N ILE A 242 -16.55 -4.27 -6.63
CA ILE A 242 -17.43 -3.14 -6.31
C ILE A 242 -16.64 -1.82 -6.26
N LEU A 243 -15.49 -1.80 -5.57
CA LEU A 243 -14.63 -0.62 -5.43
C LEU A 243 -13.93 -0.23 -6.75
N ILE A 244 -13.89 -1.08 -7.75
CA ILE A 244 -13.43 -0.75 -9.10
C ILE A 244 -14.59 -0.27 -9.97
N CYS A 245 -15.67 -1.02 -10.04
CA CYS A 245 -16.75 -0.74 -11.00
C CYS A 245 -17.58 0.50 -10.65
N LEU A 246 -17.97 0.69 -9.38
CA LEU A 246 -18.80 1.82 -8.99
C LEU A 246 -18.07 3.16 -9.19
N PRO A 247 -16.82 3.35 -8.70
CA PRO A 247 -16.12 4.60 -8.94
C PRO A 247 -15.74 4.80 -10.41
N ALA A 248 -15.46 3.75 -11.18
CA ALA A 248 -15.21 3.88 -12.61
C ALA A 248 -16.44 4.44 -13.34
N ILE A 249 -17.65 4.02 -12.99
CA ILE A 249 -18.90 4.59 -13.53
C ILE A 249 -19.01 6.07 -13.12
N PHE A 250 -18.70 6.41 -11.87
CA PHE A 250 -18.74 7.78 -11.41
C PHE A 250 -17.75 8.69 -12.18
N PHE A 251 -16.49 8.28 -12.32
CA PHE A 251 -15.48 9.04 -13.06
C PHE A 251 -15.86 9.14 -14.55
N PHE A 252 -16.38 8.07 -15.13
CA PHE A 252 -16.87 8.09 -16.50
C PHE A 252 -17.99 9.12 -16.70
N THR A 253 -18.92 9.23 -15.78
CA THR A 253 -20.08 10.12 -15.94
C THR A 253 -19.80 11.57 -15.51
N ASN A 254 -18.80 11.82 -14.66
CA ASN A 254 -18.56 13.15 -14.10
C ASN A 254 -17.25 13.78 -14.55
N ASP A 255 -16.11 13.13 -14.31
CA ASP A 255 -14.80 13.76 -14.47
C ASP A 255 -14.26 13.71 -15.90
N PHE A 256 -14.44 12.60 -16.60
CA PHE A 256 -13.84 12.39 -17.93
C PHE A 256 -14.81 12.60 -19.11
N LYS A 257 -15.82 13.44 -18.94
CA LYS A 257 -16.82 13.74 -20.00
C LYS A 257 -16.23 14.34 -21.28
N MET A 258 -15.11 15.07 -21.15
CA MET A 258 -14.47 15.75 -22.28
C MET A 258 -13.66 14.81 -23.19
N PHE A 259 -13.39 13.58 -22.75
CA PHE A 259 -12.59 12.62 -23.51
C PHE A 259 -13.46 11.74 -24.43
N SER A 260 -12.83 11.16 -25.47
CA SER A 260 -13.50 10.20 -26.37
C SER A 260 -13.91 8.92 -25.64
N GLY A 261 -14.86 8.15 -26.19
CA GLY A 261 -15.44 6.98 -25.52
C GLY A 261 -14.42 5.94 -25.06
N GLU A 262 -13.43 5.61 -25.89
CA GLU A 262 -12.38 4.62 -25.54
C GLU A 262 -11.43 5.19 -24.48
N GLU A 263 -10.87 6.37 -24.70
CA GLU A 263 -9.98 7.05 -23.76
C GLU A 263 -10.69 7.31 -22.43
N ARG A 264 -11.92 7.79 -22.48
CA ARG A 264 -12.77 8.02 -21.31
C ARG A 264 -12.95 6.75 -20.47
N THR A 265 -13.17 5.61 -21.12
CA THR A 265 -13.31 4.32 -20.43
C THR A 265 -12.00 3.92 -19.76
N LEU A 266 -10.87 4.01 -20.46
CA LEU A 266 -9.56 3.68 -19.92
C LEU A 266 -9.22 4.55 -18.72
N LEU A 267 -9.35 5.87 -18.82
CA LEU A 267 -9.10 6.83 -17.75
C LEU A 267 -9.96 6.53 -16.52
N SER A 268 -11.25 6.23 -16.72
CA SER A 268 -12.18 5.97 -15.61
C SER A 268 -11.84 4.70 -14.84
N PHE A 269 -11.51 3.61 -15.54
CA PHE A 269 -11.09 2.36 -14.89
C PHE A 269 -9.70 2.51 -14.26
N PHE A 270 -8.76 3.16 -14.96
CA PHE A 270 -7.42 3.39 -14.44
C PHE A 270 -7.48 4.21 -13.16
N GLN A 271 -8.24 5.30 -13.15
CA GLN A 271 -8.42 6.17 -11.99
C GLN A 271 -9.04 5.43 -10.79
N SER A 272 -10.03 4.60 -11.02
CA SER A 272 -10.64 3.78 -9.98
C SER A 272 -9.67 2.74 -9.40
N ILE A 273 -8.81 2.15 -10.23
CA ILE A 273 -7.86 1.12 -9.82
C ILE A 273 -6.66 1.74 -9.11
N THR A 274 -6.13 2.86 -9.62
CA THR A 274 -4.92 3.48 -9.08
C THR A 274 -5.12 4.05 -7.68
N THR A 275 -6.32 4.55 -7.35
CA THR A 275 -6.65 5.03 -6.00
C THR A 275 -6.55 3.93 -4.93
N ARG A 276 -6.51 2.67 -5.33
CA ARG A 276 -6.33 1.53 -4.43
C ARG A 276 -4.84 1.21 -4.22
N THR A 277 -4.11 2.21 -3.77
CA THR A 277 -2.69 2.16 -3.38
C THR A 277 -1.69 1.98 -4.51
N ALA A 278 -1.99 2.40 -5.75
CA ALA A 278 -1.08 2.20 -6.86
C ALA A 278 -0.26 3.45 -7.24
N GLY A 279 -0.85 4.63 -7.21
CA GLY A 279 -0.14 5.91 -7.33
C GLY A 279 0.17 6.38 -8.76
N PHE A 280 0.03 5.55 -9.77
CA PHE A 280 0.19 5.99 -11.16
C PHE A 280 -1.01 6.84 -11.61
N ASN A 281 -0.76 7.85 -12.43
CA ASN A 281 -1.81 8.63 -13.05
C ASN A 281 -1.64 8.67 -14.58
N THR A 282 -2.77 8.57 -15.28
CA THR A 282 -2.87 8.70 -16.74
C THR A 282 -3.62 9.95 -17.15
N ALA A 283 -4.16 10.69 -16.18
CA ALA A 283 -4.79 11.99 -16.35
C ALA A 283 -4.19 12.99 -15.36
N ASP A 284 -4.31 14.28 -15.65
CA ASP A 284 -3.94 15.33 -14.71
C ASP A 284 -4.95 15.40 -13.57
N MET A 285 -4.48 15.13 -12.35
CA MET A 285 -5.31 15.11 -11.13
C MET A 285 -5.81 16.51 -10.74
N ALA A 286 -5.12 17.56 -11.14
CA ALA A 286 -5.53 18.93 -10.84
C ALA A 286 -6.84 19.31 -11.56
N LEU A 287 -7.07 18.72 -12.75
CA LEU A 287 -8.26 18.97 -13.57
C LEU A 287 -9.52 18.22 -13.10
N MET A 288 -9.42 17.35 -12.11
CA MET A 288 -10.57 16.62 -11.59
C MET A 288 -11.51 17.54 -10.81
N THR A 289 -12.80 17.22 -10.88
CA THR A 289 -13.83 17.96 -10.13
C THR A 289 -13.62 17.79 -8.60
N GLU A 290 -14.12 18.74 -7.82
CA GLU A 290 -14.06 18.66 -6.34
C GLU A 290 -14.75 17.38 -5.82
N SER A 291 -15.86 16.99 -6.45
CA SER A 291 -16.54 15.72 -6.14
C SER A 291 -15.69 14.50 -6.52
N GLY A 292 -14.97 14.57 -7.65
CA GLY A 292 -14.01 13.54 -8.05
C GLY A 292 -12.87 13.39 -7.04
N LYS A 293 -12.27 14.49 -6.61
CA LYS A 293 -11.25 14.53 -5.56
C LYS A 293 -11.75 13.93 -4.25
N ALA A 294 -12.99 14.27 -3.83
CA ALA A 294 -13.60 13.72 -2.62
C ALA A 294 -13.83 12.20 -2.70
N VAL A 295 -14.30 11.70 -3.85
CA VAL A 295 -14.43 10.25 -4.10
C VAL A 295 -13.06 9.57 -4.08
N MET A 296 -12.03 10.19 -4.65
CA MET A 296 -10.66 9.66 -4.61
C MET A 296 -10.13 9.58 -3.18
N ILE A 297 -10.33 10.61 -2.34
CA ILE A 297 -9.96 10.59 -0.91
C ILE A 297 -10.60 9.39 -0.22
N PHE A 298 -11.90 9.18 -0.43
CA PHE A 298 -12.60 8.03 0.15
C PHE A 298 -12.01 6.70 -0.30
N LEU A 299 -11.71 6.54 -1.59
CA LEU A 299 -11.11 5.32 -2.14
C LEU A 299 -9.68 5.10 -1.63
N MET A 300 -8.87 6.16 -1.51
CA MET A 300 -7.49 6.10 -1.01
C MET A 300 -7.42 5.63 0.44
N LEU A 301 -8.41 5.97 1.26
CA LEU A 301 -8.51 5.46 2.63
C LEU A 301 -8.80 3.96 2.67
N ILE A 302 -9.42 3.38 1.62
CA ILE A 302 -9.68 1.95 1.50
C ILE A 302 -8.57 1.31 0.67
N GLY A 303 -7.50 0.90 1.30
CA GLY A 303 -6.33 0.31 0.66
C GLY A 303 -6.56 -1.10 0.08
N GLY A 304 -5.47 -1.84 -0.07
CA GLY A 304 -5.52 -3.21 -0.60
C GLY A 304 -6.02 -4.26 0.39
N SER A 305 -5.91 -5.51 -0.01
CA SER A 305 -6.38 -6.65 0.79
C SER A 305 -5.33 -7.08 1.83
N PRO A 306 -5.71 -7.81 2.88
CA PRO A 306 -4.74 -8.42 3.79
C PRO A 306 -3.75 -9.32 3.03
N SER A 307 -2.51 -9.38 3.49
CA SER A 307 -1.44 -10.16 2.84
C SER A 307 -1.23 -9.79 1.37
N SER A 308 -1.24 -8.50 1.04
CA SER A 308 -0.94 -7.96 -0.28
C SER A 308 0.27 -7.04 -0.24
N THR A 309 0.74 -6.61 -1.40
CA THR A 309 1.78 -5.58 -1.53
C THR A 309 1.30 -4.20 -1.09
N ALA A 310 0.00 -3.94 -1.16
CA ALA A 310 -0.66 -2.68 -0.86
C ALA A 310 -0.72 -2.37 0.65
N GLY A 311 -0.63 -1.09 1.01
CA GLY A 311 -0.78 -0.60 2.39
C GLY A 311 -2.21 -0.16 2.75
N GLY A 312 -2.35 0.86 3.58
CA GLY A 312 -3.63 1.47 3.97
C GLY A 312 -4.57 0.55 4.77
N MET A 313 -5.78 1.05 5.04
CA MET A 313 -6.85 0.27 5.68
C MET A 313 -7.31 -0.85 4.74
N LYS A 314 -7.36 -2.09 5.23
CA LYS A 314 -7.62 -3.25 4.38
C LYS A 314 -9.06 -3.32 3.88
N THR A 315 -9.25 -3.79 2.63
CA THR A 315 -10.59 -4.01 2.03
C THR A 315 -11.51 -4.84 2.92
N THR A 316 -10.96 -5.82 3.64
CA THR A 316 -11.73 -6.64 4.58
C THR A 316 -12.21 -5.86 5.80
N THR A 317 -11.44 -4.88 6.30
CA THR A 317 -11.85 -3.98 7.38
C THR A 317 -13.10 -3.19 6.97
N PHE A 318 -13.07 -2.58 5.79
CA PHE A 318 -14.21 -1.87 5.23
C PHE A 318 -15.42 -2.80 5.02
N ALA A 319 -15.20 -3.95 4.40
CA ALA A 319 -16.27 -4.91 4.14
C ALA A 319 -16.94 -5.42 5.42
N VAL A 320 -16.17 -5.72 6.47
CA VAL A 320 -16.70 -6.16 7.77
C VAL A 320 -17.57 -5.09 8.39
N LEU A 321 -17.16 -3.81 8.35
CA LEU A 321 -17.94 -2.70 8.90
C LEU A 321 -19.26 -2.50 8.14
N ILE A 322 -19.22 -2.52 6.81
CA ILE A 322 -20.44 -2.41 5.98
C ILE A 322 -21.40 -3.58 6.23
N LEU A 323 -20.88 -4.81 6.27
CA LEU A 323 -21.71 -6.00 6.53
C LEU A 323 -22.29 -6.00 7.94
N ASN A 324 -21.55 -5.48 8.93
CA ASN A 324 -22.05 -5.30 10.29
C ASN A 324 -23.17 -4.24 10.34
N ALA A 325 -23.00 -3.10 9.66
CA ALA A 325 -24.04 -2.08 9.56
C ALA A 325 -25.34 -2.65 8.95
N PHE A 326 -25.22 -3.41 7.83
CA PHE A 326 -26.37 -4.07 7.21
C PHE A 326 -27.03 -5.12 8.13
N ALA A 327 -26.24 -5.87 8.92
CA ALA A 327 -26.78 -6.82 9.89
C ALA A 327 -27.59 -6.09 10.98
N THR A 328 -27.07 -4.99 11.50
CA THR A 328 -27.74 -4.14 12.50
C THR A 328 -29.04 -3.54 11.93
N PHE A 329 -29.03 -2.98 10.71
CA PHE A 329 -30.24 -2.48 10.05
C PHE A 329 -31.32 -3.54 9.83
N ARG A 330 -30.91 -4.81 9.73
CA ARG A 330 -31.83 -5.95 9.58
C ARG A 330 -32.15 -6.62 10.90
N ASN A 331 -31.81 -6.01 12.04
CA ASN A 331 -32.00 -6.57 13.40
C ASN A 331 -31.45 -8.00 13.55
N ARG A 332 -30.31 -8.29 12.92
CA ARG A 332 -29.61 -9.57 13.08
C ARG A 332 -28.58 -9.47 14.19
N GLU A 333 -28.53 -10.46 15.07
CA GLU A 333 -27.53 -10.53 16.15
C GLU A 333 -26.10 -10.69 15.63
N ASP A 334 -25.93 -11.47 14.57
CA ASP A 334 -24.63 -11.79 14.00
C ASP A 334 -24.44 -11.15 12.60
N ALA A 335 -23.33 -10.46 12.43
CA ALA A 335 -22.85 -10.05 11.11
C ALA A 335 -22.08 -11.20 10.45
N GLY A 336 -22.25 -11.36 9.14
CA GLY A 336 -21.56 -12.41 8.41
C GLY A 336 -21.78 -12.36 6.91
N ALA A 337 -21.10 -13.25 6.18
CA ALA A 337 -21.20 -13.39 4.73
C ALA A 337 -21.08 -14.88 4.33
N PHE A 338 -21.69 -15.23 3.20
CA PHE A 338 -21.59 -16.57 2.60
C PHE A 338 -21.94 -17.74 3.56
N GLY A 339 -22.95 -17.55 4.43
CA GLY A 339 -23.40 -18.55 5.38
C GLY A 339 -22.47 -18.74 6.58
N ARG A 340 -21.56 -17.80 6.85
CA ARG A 340 -20.65 -17.80 8.01
C ARG A 340 -20.73 -16.48 8.74
N ARG A 341 -20.65 -16.50 10.08
CA ARG A 341 -20.64 -15.32 10.94
C ARG A 341 -19.21 -14.83 11.20
N PHE A 342 -19.09 -13.55 11.52
CA PHE A 342 -17.84 -12.96 12.02
C PHE A 342 -17.75 -13.13 13.54
N ASP A 343 -16.52 -13.25 14.04
CA ASP A 343 -16.26 -13.09 15.46
C ASP A 343 -16.45 -11.63 15.87
N GLY A 344 -17.09 -11.38 17.01
CA GLY A 344 -17.30 -10.04 17.54
C GLY A 344 -15.99 -9.25 17.76
N GLN A 345 -14.88 -9.95 18.05
CA GLN A 345 -13.57 -9.30 18.15
C GLN A 345 -13.07 -8.76 16.81
N VAL A 346 -13.41 -9.41 15.70
CA VAL A 346 -13.06 -8.93 14.34
C VAL A 346 -13.76 -7.60 14.05
N ILE A 347 -15.03 -7.47 14.45
CA ILE A 347 -15.80 -6.22 14.26
C ILE A 347 -15.21 -5.08 15.12
N LYS A 348 -14.88 -5.35 16.40
CA LYS A 348 -14.22 -4.38 17.28
C LYS A 348 -12.88 -3.91 16.72
N ASN A 349 -12.05 -4.84 16.26
CA ASN A 349 -10.77 -4.54 15.65
C ASN A 349 -10.95 -3.70 14.38
N ALA A 350 -11.91 -4.04 13.53
CA ALA A 350 -12.20 -3.30 12.30
C ALA A 350 -12.63 -1.84 12.60
N ALA A 351 -13.49 -1.64 13.59
CA ALA A 351 -13.91 -0.30 14.01
C ALA A 351 -12.74 0.53 14.58
N THR A 352 -11.90 -0.09 15.42
CA THR A 352 -10.71 0.57 15.98
C THR A 352 -9.73 1.00 14.88
N ILE A 353 -9.46 0.12 13.91
CA ILE A 353 -8.60 0.43 12.77
C ILE A 353 -9.17 1.58 11.94
N ALA A 354 -10.46 1.51 11.58
CA ALA A 354 -11.10 2.55 10.78
C ALA A 354 -11.04 3.91 11.48
N MET A 355 -11.32 3.96 12.79
CA MET A 355 -11.24 5.18 13.58
C MET A 355 -9.81 5.72 13.65
N MET A 356 -8.81 4.86 13.82
CA MET A 356 -7.40 5.27 13.82
C MET A 356 -6.98 5.87 12.48
N TYR A 357 -7.31 5.23 11.34
CA TYR A 357 -6.99 5.77 10.01
C TYR A 357 -7.71 7.10 9.76
N PHE A 358 -8.97 7.21 10.17
CA PHE A 358 -9.72 8.46 10.08
C PHE A 358 -9.07 9.60 10.88
N MET A 359 -8.65 9.34 12.12
CA MET A 359 -7.94 10.33 12.94
C MET A 359 -6.62 10.76 12.31
N LEU A 360 -5.79 9.81 11.87
CA LEU A 360 -4.50 10.10 11.22
C LEU A 360 -4.70 10.95 9.96
N PHE A 361 -5.63 10.57 9.10
CA PHE A 361 -5.99 11.30 7.89
C PHE A 361 -6.44 12.72 8.20
N PHE A 362 -7.43 12.86 9.08
CA PHE A 362 -8.09 14.13 9.35
C PHE A 362 -7.15 15.12 10.05
N PHE A 363 -6.50 14.70 11.13
CA PHE A 363 -5.56 15.57 11.85
C PHE A 363 -4.30 15.86 11.03
N GLY A 364 -3.79 14.89 10.29
CA GLY A 364 -2.65 15.11 9.40
C GLY A 364 -2.95 16.17 8.33
N GLY A 365 -4.10 16.05 7.66
CA GLY A 365 -4.51 17.02 6.64
C GLY A 365 -4.77 18.42 7.18
N ILE A 366 -5.44 18.54 8.34
CA ILE A 366 -5.65 19.84 9.00
C ILE A 366 -4.31 20.48 9.38
N THR A 367 -3.39 19.72 9.99
CA THR A 367 -2.09 20.27 10.41
C THR A 367 -1.30 20.78 9.22
N ILE A 368 -1.28 20.03 8.11
CA ILE A 368 -0.64 20.47 6.87
C ILE A 368 -1.32 21.74 6.33
N SER A 369 -2.65 21.79 6.28
CA SER A 369 -3.39 22.95 5.80
C SER A 369 -3.12 24.22 6.62
N VAL A 370 -3.08 24.11 7.94
CA VAL A 370 -2.76 25.25 8.83
C VAL A 370 -1.32 25.73 8.67
N TYR A 371 -0.38 24.78 8.50
CA TYR A 371 1.04 25.12 8.40
C TYR A 371 1.43 25.68 7.03
N GLU A 372 0.88 25.13 5.95
CA GLU A 372 1.16 25.56 4.57
C GLU A 372 0.26 26.71 4.10
N GLY A 373 -0.87 26.97 4.75
CA GLY A 373 -1.87 27.95 4.28
C GLY A 373 -2.61 27.52 3.00
N LEU A 374 -2.61 26.23 2.67
CA LEU A 374 -3.22 25.67 1.47
C LEU A 374 -4.68 25.24 1.72
N PRO A 375 -5.51 25.13 0.64
CA PRO A 375 -6.88 24.66 0.74
C PRO A 375 -6.98 23.30 1.44
N LEU A 376 -7.93 23.19 2.38
CA LEU A 376 -8.08 21.98 3.20
C LEU A 376 -8.28 20.69 2.38
N LEU A 377 -9.08 20.74 1.30
CA LEU A 377 -9.32 19.57 0.46
C LEU A 377 -8.03 19.06 -0.18
N THR A 378 -7.14 19.95 -0.62
CA THR A 378 -5.83 19.62 -1.20
C THR A 378 -4.95 18.93 -0.15
N CYS A 379 -4.89 19.47 1.07
CA CYS A 379 -4.09 18.88 2.15
C CYS A 379 -4.67 17.55 2.66
N LEU A 380 -6.00 17.42 2.70
CA LEU A 380 -6.66 16.15 2.98
C LEU A 380 -6.37 15.10 1.90
N TYR A 381 -6.28 15.51 0.62
CA TYR A 381 -5.93 14.61 -0.47
C TYR A 381 -4.52 14.02 -0.28
N GLU A 382 -3.53 14.86 0.03
CA GLU A 382 -2.15 14.42 0.32
C GLU A 382 -2.08 13.53 1.56
N ALA A 383 -2.80 13.90 2.63
CA ALA A 383 -2.84 13.09 3.85
C ALA A 383 -3.51 11.73 3.62
N ALA A 384 -4.60 11.67 2.82
CA ALA A 384 -5.24 10.42 2.43
C ALA A 384 -4.32 9.55 1.59
N SER A 385 -3.62 10.16 0.62
CA SER A 385 -2.63 9.49 -0.21
C SER A 385 -1.47 8.92 0.63
N ALA A 386 -0.96 9.68 1.59
CA ALA A 386 0.12 9.24 2.46
C ALA A 386 -0.31 8.12 3.40
N VAL A 387 -1.41 8.28 4.17
CA VAL A 387 -1.87 7.27 5.13
C VAL A 387 -2.43 6.02 4.43
N GLY A 388 -3.03 6.20 3.25
CA GLY A 388 -3.46 5.12 2.37
C GLY A 388 -2.31 4.42 1.65
N THR A 389 -1.11 5.02 1.67
CA THR A 389 0.07 4.60 0.88
C THR A 389 -0.27 4.48 -0.61
N VAL A 390 -0.82 5.54 -1.20
CA VAL A 390 -1.35 5.54 -2.58
C VAL A 390 -0.39 6.18 -3.57
N GLY A 391 0.16 7.35 -3.26
CA GLY A 391 1.12 8.05 -4.11
C GLY A 391 0.54 9.10 -5.06
N LEU A 392 -0.78 9.22 -5.15
CA LEU A 392 -1.41 10.28 -5.92
C LEU A 392 -1.26 11.62 -5.21
N THR A 393 -0.97 12.66 -5.96
CA THR A 393 -0.81 14.04 -5.49
C THR A 393 -1.57 15.02 -6.38
N LEU A 394 -1.95 16.14 -5.81
CA LEU A 394 -2.44 17.30 -6.55
C LEU A 394 -1.29 18.25 -6.95
N GLY A 395 -0.05 17.78 -6.88
CA GLY A 395 1.15 18.51 -7.32
C GLY A 395 1.86 19.29 -6.21
N ILE A 396 1.32 19.35 -4.98
CA ILE A 396 1.91 20.15 -3.90
C ILE A 396 3.07 19.49 -3.16
N THR A 397 3.22 18.16 -3.24
CA THR A 397 4.21 17.39 -2.45
C THR A 397 5.65 17.92 -2.59
N PRO A 398 6.17 18.27 -3.79
CA PRO A 398 7.54 18.78 -3.94
C PRO A 398 7.77 20.15 -3.29
N GLU A 399 6.71 20.95 -3.16
CA GLU A 399 6.77 22.34 -2.66
C GLU A 399 6.58 22.45 -1.14
N LEU A 400 6.12 21.37 -0.47
CA LEU A 400 5.84 21.37 0.95
C LEU A 400 7.07 21.66 1.80
N HIS A 401 6.89 22.40 2.89
CA HIS A 401 7.92 22.64 3.90
C HIS A 401 8.31 21.34 4.62
N ILE A 402 9.49 21.35 5.26
CA ILE A 402 10.05 20.17 5.92
C ILE A 402 9.13 19.56 6.99
N ILE A 403 8.38 20.36 7.73
CA ILE A 403 7.44 19.88 8.76
C ILE A 403 6.31 19.08 8.12
N SER A 404 5.71 19.58 7.05
CA SER A 404 4.65 18.89 6.31
C SER A 404 5.17 17.60 5.66
N ARG A 405 6.40 17.60 5.15
CA ARG A 405 7.07 16.38 4.66
C ARG A 405 7.25 15.34 5.77
N LEU A 406 7.66 15.76 6.97
CA LEU A 406 7.80 14.85 8.13
C LEU A 406 6.46 14.28 8.58
N ILE A 407 5.37 15.07 8.51
CA ILE A 407 4.02 14.57 8.77
C ILE A 407 3.64 13.50 7.73
N LEU A 408 3.87 13.75 6.44
CA LEU A 408 3.62 12.77 5.39
C LEU A 408 4.47 11.49 5.56
N ILE A 409 5.76 11.62 5.93
CA ILE A 409 6.63 10.48 6.27
C ILE A 409 6.01 9.63 7.40
N ALA A 410 5.55 10.28 8.47
CA ALA A 410 4.90 9.58 9.57
C ALA A 410 3.59 8.89 9.12
N LEU A 411 2.76 9.55 8.31
CA LEU A 411 1.52 8.99 7.79
C LEU A 411 1.79 7.78 6.86
N MET A 412 2.76 7.87 5.94
CA MET A 412 3.18 6.76 5.08
C MET A 412 3.65 5.56 5.89
N TYR A 413 4.49 5.81 6.90
CA TYR A 413 5.02 4.76 7.78
C TYR A 413 3.91 4.05 8.57
N LEU A 414 3.00 4.82 9.20
CA LEU A 414 1.88 4.29 9.97
C LEU A 414 0.89 3.53 9.05
N GLY A 415 0.66 4.04 7.85
CA GLY A 415 -0.16 3.39 6.83
C GLY A 415 0.40 2.05 6.37
N ARG A 416 1.74 1.95 6.23
CA ARG A 416 2.41 0.72 5.78
C ARG A 416 2.49 -0.35 6.85
N VAL A 417 2.91 0.02 8.06
CA VAL A 417 3.07 -0.93 9.17
C VAL A 417 1.74 -1.59 9.55
N GLY A 418 0.64 -0.87 9.36
CA GLY A 418 -0.73 -1.35 9.58
C GLY A 418 -1.21 -1.20 11.03
N GLY A 419 -2.51 -0.86 11.18
CA GLY A 419 -3.10 -0.47 12.46
C GLY A 419 -2.99 -1.51 13.56
N MET A 420 -3.22 -2.79 13.24
CA MET A 420 -3.13 -3.87 14.25
C MET A 420 -1.71 -4.05 14.78
N THR A 421 -0.71 -3.95 13.89
CA THR A 421 0.71 -4.05 14.27
C THR A 421 1.08 -2.95 15.25
N LEU A 422 0.63 -1.71 14.97
CA LEU A 422 0.86 -0.56 15.86
C LEU A 422 0.19 -0.76 17.22
N ILE A 423 -1.09 -1.13 17.24
CA ILE A 423 -1.85 -1.35 18.48
C ILE A 423 -1.16 -2.41 19.34
N TYR A 424 -0.78 -3.56 18.76
CA TYR A 424 -0.15 -4.64 19.53
C TYR A 424 1.31 -4.34 19.92
N ALA A 425 2.02 -3.49 19.19
CA ALA A 425 3.38 -3.09 19.56
C ALA A 425 3.40 -2.09 20.73
N VAL A 426 2.44 -1.15 20.76
CA VAL A 426 2.35 -0.12 21.80
C VAL A 426 1.66 -0.67 23.05
N PHE A 427 0.53 -1.33 22.88
CA PHE A 427 -0.25 -1.92 23.97
C PHE A 427 0.11 -3.41 24.13
N SER A 428 1.32 -3.67 24.65
CA SER A 428 1.72 -5.01 25.05
C SER A 428 0.66 -5.58 26.00
N ARG A 429 0.09 -6.74 25.67
CA ARG A 429 -0.89 -7.43 26.52
C ARG A 429 -0.29 -7.66 27.92
N LYS A 430 -0.49 -6.75 28.85
CA LYS A 430 -0.59 -7.15 30.24
C LYS A 430 -1.84 -8.03 30.33
N ASN A 431 -1.64 -9.30 30.67
CA ASN A 431 -2.74 -10.17 31.11
C ASN A 431 -3.37 -9.49 32.34
N ASN A 432 -4.31 -8.59 32.12
CA ASN A 432 -5.18 -8.12 33.17
C ASN A 432 -6.20 -9.25 33.41
N ASN A 433 -5.81 -10.22 34.21
CA ASN A 433 -6.74 -11.13 34.87
C ASN A 433 -7.52 -10.38 35.98
N GLY A 434 -7.78 -9.08 35.78
CA GLY A 434 -8.58 -8.27 36.66
C GLY A 434 -10.07 -8.58 36.52
N ALA A 435 -10.82 -8.45 37.59
CA ALA A 435 -12.29 -8.54 37.59
C ALA A 435 -12.84 -7.60 36.51
N LYS A 436 -13.90 -8.02 35.81
CA LYS A 436 -14.62 -7.15 34.86
C LYS A 436 -15.19 -5.97 35.64
N MET A 437 -15.08 -4.76 35.07
CA MET A 437 -15.75 -3.60 35.63
C MET A 437 -17.28 -3.79 35.62
N PRO A 438 -18.03 -3.20 36.58
CA PRO A 438 -19.47 -3.22 36.55
C PRO A 438 -20.04 -2.73 35.21
N LEU A 439 -21.12 -3.36 34.76
CA LEU A 439 -21.77 -3.01 33.50
C LEU A 439 -22.72 -1.82 33.74
N GLU A 440 -22.51 -0.73 33.04
CA GLU A 440 -23.44 0.40 33.00
C GLU A 440 -23.92 0.58 31.55
N LYS A 441 -25.21 0.87 31.39
CA LYS A 441 -25.83 1.06 30.07
C LYS A 441 -25.59 2.48 29.59
N ILE A 442 -25.00 2.63 28.42
CA ILE A 442 -24.86 3.90 27.70
C ILE A 442 -25.76 3.83 26.47
N THR A 443 -26.52 4.88 26.25
CA THR A 443 -27.36 5.02 25.06
C THR A 443 -26.47 5.49 23.90
N VAL A 444 -26.54 4.76 22.80
CA VAL A 444 -25.88 5.13 21.56
C VAL A 444 -26.96 5.42 20.55
N GLY A 445 -27.12 6.69 20.14
CA GLY A 445 -27.93 7.31 19.11
C GLY A 445 -29.23 6.67 18.70
#